data_1bbc8ce2599013232119f33314da70d8
#
_entry.id   1bbc8ce2599013232119f33314da70d8
#
_cell.length_a   1.000
_cell.length_b   1.000
_cell.length_c   1.000
_cell.angle_alpha   90.00
_cell.angle_beta   90.00
_cell.angle_gamma   90.00
#
_symmetry.space_group_name_H-M   'P 1'
#
loop_
_entity.id
_entity.type
_entity.pdbx_description
1 polymer ?
#
loop_
_entity_poly.entity_id
_entity_poly.type
_entity_poly.pdbx_seq_one_letter_code
_entity_poly.pdbx_strand_id
1 'polypeptide(L)'
;MKRTRPFITSWSMFSPMAFCMIRNYYHRVLASSCIPLLSNMCRSFGYSTKWEEKNKITYPPQGPDEPRRPAEVYHSRRDIKYDKDKMWYLAKLIRGMTIDEALSQLEFNDKKGAKIIKEILLEAQELAVTKYNVEFKSNLYIAESFSGKGHYIKRIRYHGKGCFGIMNKVKCHYFVRLVEGPPPPPAPAKTGFDQAKEYVEQLRKRTIINTL
;
A
#
# COMPACT_ATOMS: atom_id res chain seq x y z
N MET A 1 51.05 51.15 26.30
CA MET A 1 50.85 50.07 27.28
C MET A 1 49.71 49.19 26.82
N LYS A 2 50.03 48.07 26.17
CA LYS A 2 49.05 47.06 25.66
C LYS A 2 49.02 45.90 26.65
N ARG A 3 47.87 45.67 27.27
CA ARG A 3 47.67 44.46 28.14
C ARG A 3 47.13 43.34 27.25
N THR A 4 47.96 42.35 27.06
CA THR A 4 47.61 41.06 26.46
C THR A 4 46.94 40.17 27.52
N ARG A 5 45.78 39.62 27.19
CA ARG A 5 45.12 38.57 28.02
C ARG A 5 45.58 37.19 27.52
N PRO A 6 45.81 36.22 28.39
CA PRO A 6 46.21 34.88 27.97
C PRO A 6 44.98 34.05 27.49
N PHE A 7 45.19 33.35 26.41
CA PHE A 7 44.32 32.28 25.91
C PHE A 7 44.40 31.09 26.86
N ILE A 8 43.27 30.66 27.39
CA ILE A 8 43.15 29.39 28.11
C ILE A 8 42.70 28.34 27.10
N THR A 9 43.62 27.57 26.58
CA THR A 9 43.40 26.31 25.87
C THR A 9 43.31 25.18 26.91
N SER A 10 42.12 24.68 27.16
CA SER A 10 41.96 23.40 27.84
C SER A 10 40.56 22.86 27.63
N TRP A 11 40.35 22.34 26.43
CA TRP A 11 39.22 21.45 26.15
C TRP A 11 39.72 20.16 25.52
N SER A 12 40.35 19.35 26.35
CA SER A 12 40.69 17.99 26.01
C SER A 12 40.42 17.12 27.23
N MET A 13 39.25 16.59 27.36
CA MET A 13 38.87 15.34 28.04
C MET A 13 37.37 15.21 28.20
N PHE A 14 36.68 15.05 27.08
CA PHE A 14 35.41 14.35 27.11
C PHE A 14 35.49 13.22 26.10
N SER A 15 35.52 12.00 26.60
CA SER A 15 35.52 10.77 25.82
C SER A 15 34.33 10.70 24.89
N PRO A 16 34.48 10.31 23.63
CA PRO A 16 33.39 10.19 22.67
C PRO A 16 32.28 9.20 23.08
N MET A 17 32.58 8.32 24.07
CA MET A 17 31.59 7.40 24.66
C MET A 17 30.53 8.09 25.51
N ALA A 18 30.86 9.19 26.21
CA ALA A 18 29.90 9.92 27.04
C ALA A 18 28.85 10.66 26.20
N PHE A 19 29.25 11.17 25.03
CA PHE A 19 28.36 11.88 24.11
C PHE A 19 27.37 10.94 23.44
N CYS A 20 27.77 9.70 23.19
CA CYS A 20 26.90 8.68 22.59
C CYS A 20 25.85 8.18 23.60
N MET A 21 26.17 8.05 24.87
CA MET A 21 25.23 7.67 25.93
C MET A 21 24.18 8.74 26.20
N ILE A 22 24.58 10.00 26.24
CA ILE A 22 23.65 11.13 26.44
C ILE A 22 22.69 11.25 25.24
N ARG A 23 23.18 11.06 24.01
CA ARG A 23 22.36 11.09 22.80
C ARG A 23 21.35 9.94 22.76
N ASN A 24 21.73 8.74 23.20
CA ASN A 24 20.83 7.60 23.30
C ASN A 24 19.82 7.72 24.46
N TYR A 25 20.17 8.40 25.54
CA TYR A 25 19.25 8.67 26.65
C TYR A 25 18.16 9.68 26.23
N TYR A 26 18.54 10.78 25.57
CA TYR A 26 17.58 11.74 25.02
C TYR A 26 16.69 11.13 23.96
N HIS A 27 17.21 10.25 23.10
CA HIS A 27 16.38 9.52 22.13
C HIS A 27 15.40 8.54 22.80
N ARG A 28 15.78 7.92 23.92
CA ARG A 28 14.89 7.01 24.65
C ARG A 28 13.83 7.74 25.47
N VAL A 29 14.15 8.85 26.08
CA VAL A 29 13.21 9.63 26.90
C VAL A 29 12.20 10.39 26.02
N LEU A 30 12.63 10.94 24.89
CA LEU A 30 11.72 11.57 23.92
C LEU A 30 10.89 10.55 23.13
N ALA A 31 11.38 9.32 22.98
CA ALA A 31 10.65 8.25 22.33
C ALA A 31 9.49 7.70 23.17
N SER A 32 9.55 7.75 24.50
CA SER A 32 8.51 7.14 25.34
C SER A 32 7.32 8.04 25.67
N SER A 33 7.46 9.38 25.59
CA SER A 33 6.39 10.30 25.95
C SER A 33 5.67 10.99 24.79
N CYS A 34 6.29 11.09 23.59
CA CYS A 34 5.69 11.79 22.44
C CYS A 34 5.28 10.88 21.26
N ILE A 35 5.60 9.57 21.33
CA ILE A 35 5.38 8.63 20.21
C ILE A 35 3.89 8.35 19.90
N PRO A 36 2.95 8.29 20.85
CA PRO A 36 1.57 8.00 20.47
C PRO A 36 0.90 9.12 19.67
N LEU A 37 1.27 10.38 19.89
CA LEU A 37 0.69 11.51 19.14
C LEU A 37 1.29 11.66 17.74
N LEU A 38 2.61 11.50 17.58
CA LEU A 38 3.27 11.57 16.27
C LEU A 38 2.97 10.36 15.38
N SER A 39 2.81 9.16 15.94
CA SER A 39 2.42 7.97 15.17
C SER A 39 1.00 8.09 14.59
N ASN A 40 0.09 8.78 15.29
CA ASN A 40 -1.25 9.03 14.78
C ASN A 40 -1.30 10.15 13.73
N MET A 41 -0.44 11.16 13.81
CA MET A 41 -0.33 12.19 12.77
C MET A 41 0.33 11.67 11.48
N CYS A 42 1.31 10.76 11.57
CA CYS A 42 1.91 10.13 10.39
C CYS A 42 0.99 9.14 9.69
N ARG A 43 -0.08 8.65 10.34
CA ARG A 43 -1.10 7.79 9.71
C ARG A 43 -1.99 8.50 8.69
N SER A 44 -2.03 9.82 8.67
CA SER A 44 -2.83 10.59 7.72
C SER A 44 -2.22 10.68 6.31
N PHE A 45 -0.93 10.41 6.15
CA PHE A 45 -0.31 10.22 4.85
C PHE A 45 -0.36 8.72 4.51
N GLY A 46 -1.46 8.29 3.91
CA GLY A 46 -1.80 6.90 3.61
C GLY A 46 -0.86 6.20 2.62
N TYR A 47 0.42 6.16 2.93
CA TYR A 47 1.35 5.26 2.28
C TYR A 47 1.23 3.90 2.96
N SER A 48 0.49 2.99 2.35
CA SER A 48 0.56 1.59 2.75
C SER A 48 1.93 1.02 2.31
N THR A 49 2.98 1.36 3.05
CA THR A 49 4.31 0.73 2.89
C THR A 49 4.21 -0.78 3.11
N LYS A 50 3.22 -1.20 3.89
CA LYS A 50 2.97 -2.60 4.26
C LYS A 50 2.56 -3.51 3.10
N TRP A 51 2.17 -3.00 1.93
CA TRP A 51 1.76 -3.85 0.82
C TRP A 51 2.92 -4.66 0.26
N GLU A 52 4.02 -4.01 -0.06
CA GLU A 52 5.24 -4.64 -0.58
C GLU A 52 6.06 -5.35 0.52
N GLU A 53 5.85 -4.98 1.80
CA GLU A 53 6.46 -5.69 2.93
C GLU A 53 6.02 -7.15 3.02
N LYS A 54 4.85 -7.50 2.48
CA LYS A 54 4.39 -8.87 2.37
C LYS A 54 5.33 -9.74 1.51
N ASN A 55 6.02 -9.15 0.54
CA ASN A 55 7.03 -9.84 -0.27
C ASN A 55 8.30 -10.22 0.50
N LYS A 56 8.49 -9.65 1.71
CA LYS A 56 9.67 -9.91 2.56
C LYS A 56 9.43 -11.00 3.60
N ILE A 57 8.20 -11.53 3.65
CA ILE A 57 7.87 -12.60 4.60
C ILE A 57 8.57 -13.86 4.15
N THR A 58 9.49 -14.37 4.97
CA THR A 58 10.13 -15.66 4.78
C THR A 58 9.27 -16.73 5.46
N TYR A 59 8.85 -17.71 4.69
CA TYR A 59 8.10 -18.84 5.20
C TYR A 59 9.06 -19.96 5.63
N PRO A 60 8.69 -20.78 6.63
CA PRO A 60 9.48 -21.95 7.00
C PRO A 60 9.59 -22.91 5.81
N PRO A 61 10.67 -23.72 5.73
CA PRO A 61 10.83 -24.71 4.67
C PRO A 61 9.67 -25.72 4.72
N GLN A 62 9.18 -26.09 3.53
CA GLN A 62 8.12 -27.07 3.38
C GLN A 62 8.69 -28.48 3.54
N GLY A 63 7.89 -29.41 4.10
CA GLY A 63 8.22 -30.82 4.14
C GLY A 63 8.19 -31.46 2.75
N PRO A 64 8.87 -32.61 2.56
CA PRO A 64 8.95 -33.27 1.25
C PRO A 64 7.60 -33.76 0.72
N ASP A 65 6.62 -34.01 1.61
CA ASP A 65 5.29 -34.50 1.26
C ASP A 65 4.23 -33.38 1.08
N GLU A 66 4.61 -32.12 1.36
CA GLU A 66 3.69 -31.00 1.21
C GLU A 66 3.66 -30.46 -0.23
N PRO A 67 2.47 -30.15 -0.79
CA PRO A 67 2.38 -29.54 -2.11
C PRO A 67 3.08 -28.17 -2.10
N ARG A 68 3.78 -27.85 -3.19
CA ARG A 68 4.46 -26.56 -3.36
C ARG A 68 3.48 -25.41 -3.12
N ARG A 69 3.84 -24.47 -2.26
CA ARG A 69 3.06 -23.25 -2.03
C ARG A 69 3.07 -22.39 -3.30
N PRO A 70 1.89 -21.93 -3.76
CA PRO A 70 1.82 -21.04 -4.91
C PRO A 70 2.58 -19.72 -4.63
N ALA A 71 3.30 -19.22 -5.62
CA ALA A 71 4.00 -17.95 -5.51
C ALA A 71 3.01 -16.80 -5.43
N GLU A 72 3.20 -15.89 -4.48
CA GLU A 72 2.41 -14.67 -4.33
C GLU A 72 3.30 -13.44 -4.56
N VAL A 73 2.89 -12.58 -5.46
CA VAL A 73 3.62 -11.36 -5.81
C VAL A 73 2.78 -10.15 -5.52
N TYR A 74 3.27 -9.28 -4.65
CA TYR A 74 2.64 -8.01 -4.30
C TYR A 74 3.39 -6.88 -5.00
N HIS A 75 2.70 -6.12 -5.83
CA HIS A 75 3.27 -4.97 -6.51
C HIS A 75 2.39 -3.74 -6.37
N SER A 76 2.97 -2.55 -6.36
CA SER A 76 2.24 -1.29 -6.28
C SER A 76 2.95 -0.18 -7.05
N ARG A 77 2.17 0.68 -7.69
CA ARG A 77 2.68 1.94 -8.23
C ARG A 77 1.99 3.11 -7.53
N ARG A 78 2.78 4.05 -7.04
CA ARG A 78 2.31 5.20 -6.27
C ARG A 78 2.26 6.45 -7.12
N ASP A 79 1.46 7.43 -6.66
CA ASP A 79 1.38 8.78 -7.23
C ASP A 79 1.05 8.87 -8.73
N ILE A 80 0.22 7.96 -9.22
CA ILE A 80 -0.29 7.95 -10.59
C ILE A 80 -1.18 9.18 -10.79
N LYS A 81 -0.93 9.97 -11.84
CA LYS A 81 -1.74 11.14 -12.21
C LYS A 81 -3.06 10.69 -12.86
N TYR A 82 -3.92 10.11 -12.03
CA TYR A 82 -5.25 9.64 -12.43
C TYR A 82 -6.19 9.67 -11.22
N ASP A 83 -7.49 9.65 -11.47
CA ASP A 83 -8.48 9.63 -10.40
C ASP A 83 -8.69 8.21 -9.86
N LYS A 84 -8.79 8.08 -8.53
CA LYS A 84 -8.94 6.77 -7.87
C LYS A 84 -10.22 6.05 -8.26
N ASP A 85 -11.33 6.79 -8.41
CA ASP A 85 -12.64 6.21 -8.72
C ASP A 85 -12.67 5.68 -10.16
N LYS A 86 -12.08 6.42 -11.11
CA LYS A 86 -11.91 5.95 -12.50
C LYS A 86 -10.98 4.74 -12.58
N MET A 87 -9.89 4.71 -11.78
CA MET A 87 -8.97 3.57 -11.71
C MET A 87 -9.64 2.35 -11.10
N TRP A 88 -10.52 2.54 -10.11
CA TRP A 88 -11.22 1.47 -9.43
C TRP A 88 -12.08 0.61 -10.37
N TYR A 89 -12.78 1.23 -11.31
CA TYR A 89 -13.58 0.48 -12.31
C TYR A 89 -12.70 -0.46 -13.14
N LEU A 90 -11.53 0.02 -13.56
CA LEU A 90 -10.59 -0.82 -14.31
C LEU A 90 -9.98 -1.92 -13.43
N ALA A 91 -9.63 -1.58 -12.19
CA ALA A 91 -9.13 -2.55 -11.23
C ALA A 91 -10.14 -3.66 -10.92
N LYS A 92 -11.45 -3.31 -10.81
CA LYS A 92 -12.52 -4.28 -10.59
C LYS A 92 -12.74 -5.18 -11.79
N LEU A 93 -12.59 -4.65 -13.02
CA LEU A 93 -12.77 -5.41 -14.26
C LEU A 93 -11.83 -6.61 -14.34
N ILE A 94 -10.55 -6.41 -14.01
CA ILE A 94 -9.50 -7.43 -14.19
C ILE A 94 -9.35 -8.38 -12.99
N ARG A 95 -10.05 -8.14 -11.90
CA ARG A 95 -9.93 -8.97 -10.70
C ARG A 95 -10.47 -10.38 -10.97
N GLY A 96 -9.67 -11.41 -10.59
CA GLY A 96 -10.02 -12.80 -10.78
C GLY A 96 -9.78 -13.35 -12.19
N MET A 97 -9.23 -12.55 -13.12
CA MET A 97 -8.87 -12.99 -14.46
C MET A 97 -7.44 -13.55 -14.49
N THR A 98 -7.15 -14.37 -15.50
CA THR A 98 -5.78 -14.73 -15.84
C THR A 98 -5.02 -13.50 -16.33
N ILE A 99 -3.69 -13.52 -16.22
CA ILE A 99 -2.89 -12.35 -16.60
C ILE A 99 -3.02 -12.02 -18.09
N ASP A 100 -3.09 -13.03 -18.95
CA ASP A 100 -3.18 -12.87 -20.40
C ASP A 100 -4.54 -12.29 -20.83
N GLU A 101 -5.63 -12.76 -20.23
CA GLU A 101 -6.96 -12.18 -20.43
C GLU A 101 -7.02 -10.73 -19.95
N ALA A 102 -6.45 -10.43 -18.78
CA ALA A 102 -6.41 -9.08 -18.24
C ALA A 102 -5.62 -8.13 -19.15
N LEU A 103 -4.47 -8.55 -19.65
CA LEU A 103 -3.67 -7.75 -20.58
C LEU A 103 -4.43 -7.49 -21.89
N SER A 104 -5.10 -8.49 -22.45
CA SER A 104 -5.93 -8.35 -23.64
C SER A 104 -7.09 -7.37 -23.42
N GLN A 105 -7.81 -7.49 -22.32
CA GLN A 105 -8.91 -6.58 -21.96
C GLN A 105 -8.44 -5.14 -21.77
N LEU A 106 -7.27 -4.93 -21.17
CA LEU A 106 -6.70 -3.61 -20.97
C LEU A 106 -6.18 -2.98 -22.27
N GLU A 107 -5.74 -3.78 -23.23
CA GLU A 107 -5.30 -3.30 -24.53
C GLU A 107 -6.44 -2.71 -25.37
N PHE A 108 -7.60 -3.37 -25.37
CA PHE A 108 -8.79 -2.89 -26.06
C PHE A 108 -9.46 -1.68 -25.38
N ASN A 109 -9.05 -1.33 -24.15
CA ASN A 109 -9.66 -0.25 -23.41
C ASN A 109 -8.91 1.07 -23.62
N ASP A 110 -9.54 2.05 -24.29
CA ASP A 110 -8.95 3.37 -24.61
C ASP A 110 -8.66 4.27 -23.40
N LYS A 111 -9.11 3.87 -22.21
CA LYS A 111 -8.93 4.69 -21.01
C LYS A 111 -7.45 4.78 -20.64
N LYS A 112 -6.99 6.01 -20.33
CA LYS A 112 -5.61 6.26 -19.88
C LYS A 112 -5.18 5.33 -18.72
N GLY A 113 -6.12 5.03 -17.80
CA GLY A 113 -5.85 4.13 -16.67
C GLY A 113 -5.51 2.71 -17.11
N ALA A 114 -6.10 2.22 -18.21
CA ALA A 114 -5.85 0.88 -18.72
C ALA A 114 -4.39 0.70 -19.17
N LYS A 115 -3.84 1.68 -19.88
CA LYS A 115 -2.43 1.68 -20.30
C LYS A 115 -1.48 1.61 -19.10
N ILE A 116 -1.78 2.39 -18.05
CA ILE A 116 -0.97 2.41 -16.83
C ILE A 116 -1.05 1.08 -16.08
N ILE A 117 -2.25 0.48 -15.96
CA ILE A 117 -2.42 -0.82 -15.30
C ILE A 117 -1.69 -1.91 -16.09
N LYS A 118 -1.75 -1.89 -17.44
CA LYS A 118 -1.03 -2.82 -18.31
C LYS A 118 0.48 -2.80 -18.00
N GLU A 119 1.09 -1.61 -17.92
CA GLU A 119 2.50 -1.45 -17.55
C GLU A 119 2.81 -2.07 -16.19
N ILE A 120 1.96 -1.80 -15.17
CA ILE A 120 2.15 -2.31 -13.80
C ILE A 120 2.04 -3.84 -13.76
N LEU A 121 1.13 -4.43 -14.55
CA LEU A 121 1.00 -5.89 -14.62
C LEU A 121 2.23 -6.53 -15.26
N LEU A 122 2.79 -5.93 -16.32
CA LEU A 122 4.03 -6.39 -16.92
C LEU A 122 5.21 -6.32 -15.95
N GLU A 123 5.36 -5.22 -15.21
CA GLU A 123 6.37 -5.11 -14.14
C GLU A 123 6.18 -6.18 -13.06
N ALA A 124 4.93 -6.44 -12.64
CA ALA A 124 4.64 -7.47 -11.66
C ALA A 124 4.95 -8.89 -12.17
N GLN A 125 4.71 -9.14 -13.47
CA GLN A 125 5.04 -10.40 -14.13
C GLN A 125 6.56 -10.62 -14.22
N GLU A 126 7.33 -9.58 -14.53
CA GLU A 126 8.79 -9.63 -14.51
C GLU A 126 9.33 -9.89 -13.10
N LEU A 127 8.73 -9.27 -12.07
CA LEU A 127 9.08 -9.53 -10.68
C LEU A 127 8.78 -10.97 -10.26
N ALA A 128 7.69 -11.57 -10.77
CA ALA A 128 7.33 -12.96 -10.51
C ALA A 128 8.43 -13.93 -11.01
N VAL A 129 8.94 -13.69 -12.21
CA VAL A 129 10.00 -14.52 -12.80
C VAL A 129 11.33 -14.31 -12.09
N THR A 130 11.74 -13.05 -11.87
CA THR A 130 13.09 -12.73 -11.37
C THR A 130 13.26 -13.04 -9.87
N LYS A 131 12.23 -12.83 -9.05
CA LYS A 131 12.31 -12.98 -7.58
C LYS A 131 11.70 -14.27 -7.04
N TYR A 132 10.68 -14.79 -7.71
CA TYR A 132 9.89 -15.90 -7.20
C TYR A 132 10.07 -17.18 -8.04
N ASN A 133 10.90 -17.12 -9.09
CA ASN A 133 11.21 -18.26 -9.96
C ASN A 133 9.95 -18.96 -10.52
N VAL A 134 8.94 -18.16 -10.88
CA VAL A 134 7.75 -18.66 -11.58
C VAL A 134 8.15 -19.10 -12.98
N GLU A 135 7.92 -20.37 -13.31
CA GLU A 135 8.35 -20.97 -14.58
C GLU A 135 7.60 -20.38 -15.78
N PHE A 136 6.28 -20.30 -15.66
CA PHE A 136 5.40 -19.84 -16.74
C PHE A 136 4.77 -18.50 -16.42
N LYS A 137 5.07 -17.48 -17.20
CA LYS A 137 4.49 -16.13 -17.06
C LYS A 137 2.99 -16.10 -17.17
N SER A 138 2.40 -17.00 -17.99
CA SER A 138 0.95 -17.12 -18.20
C SER A 138 0.23 -17.81 -17.04
N ASN A 139 0.93 -18.59 -16.20
CA ASN A 139 0.33 -19.30 -15.08
C ASN A 139 0.15 -18.40 -13.84
N LEU A 140 -0.27 -17.16 -14.07
CA LEU A 140 -0.54 -16.18 -13.03
C LEU A 140 -1.97 -15.66 -13.18
N TYR A 141 -2.66 -15.48 -12.04
CA TYR A 141 -3.96 -14.81 -12.01
C TYR A 141 -3.95 -13.62 -11.04
N ILE A 142 -4.85 -12.70 -11.27
CA ILE A 142 -4.99 -11.48 -10.46
C ILE A 142 -5.93 -11.77 -9.30
N ALA A 143 -5.38 -12.06 -8.13
CA ALA A 143 -6.17 -12.33 -6.93
C ALA A 143 -6.78 -11.04 -6.35
N GLU A 144 -5.98 -9.98 -6.24
CA GLU A 144 -6.44 -8.70 -5.74
C GLU A 144 -5.98 -7.56 -6.65
N SER A 145 -6.88 -6.64 -6.92
CA SER A 145 -6.61 -5.43 -7.69
C SER A 145 -7.48 -4.32 -7.13
N PHE A 146 -6.87 -3.23 -6.67
CA PHE A 146 -7.60 -2.09 -6.14
C PHE A 146 -6.81 -0.78 -6.27
N SER A 147 -7.53 0.32 -6.19
CA SER A 147 -6.97 1.66 -6.21
C SER A 147 -7.11 2.35 -4.87
N GLY A 148 -6.07 3.07 -4.45
CA GLY A 148 -6.04 3.87 -3.24
C GLY A 148 -6.00 5.37 -3.55
N LYS A 149 -6.45 6.19 -2.59
CA LYS A 149 -6.33 7.64 -2.67
C LYS A 149 -4.86 8.03 -2.51
N GLY A 150 -4.32 8.79 -3.47
CA GLY A 150 -2.99 9.36 -3.42
C GLY A 150 -2.98 10.79 -2.87
N HIS A 151 -1.89 11.50 -3.11
CA HIS A 151 -1.72 12.88 -2.69
C HIS A 151 -2.52 13.82 -3.60
N TYR A 152 -3.45 14.59 -3.01
CA TYR A 152 -4.25 15.59 -3.72
C TYR A 152 -3.61 16.95 -3.56
N ILE A 153 -3.22 17.57 -4.69
CA ILE A 153 -2.63 18.91 -4.72
C ILE A 153 -3.76 19.90 -4.93
N LYS A 154 -3.98 20.75 -3.94
CA LYS A 154 -4.98 21.82 -4.01
C LYS A 154 -4.49 22.96 -4.89
N ARG A 155 -5.39 23.48 -5.74
CA ARG A 155 -5.17 24.64 -6.61
C ARG A 155 -6.37 25.58 -6.54
N ILE A 156 -6.16 26.83 -6.85
CA ILE A 156 -7.24 27.82 -6.93
C ILE A 156 -7.95 27.61 -8.27
N ARG A 157 -9.27 27.60 -8.22
CA ARG A 157 -10.15 27.65 -9.39
C ARG A 157 -10.92 28.95 -9.35
N TYR A 158 -10.71 29.78 -10.35
CA TYR A 158 -11.43 31.06 -10.49
C TYR A 158 -12.83 30.84 -11.06
N HIS A 159 -13.80 31.54 -10.50
CA HIS A 159 -15.19 31.55 -10.92
C HIS A 159 -15.57 33.02 -11.29
N GLY A 160 -16.76 33.20 -11.87
CA GLY A 160 -17.31 34.54 -12.15
C GLY A 160 -17.54 35.35 -10.88
N LYS A 161 -17.75 36.66 -11.06
CA LYS A 161 -18.04 37.65 -9.99
C LYS A 161 -16.97 37.71 -8.88
N GLY A 162 -15.68 37.50 -9.23
CA GLY A 162 -14.58 37.55 -8.26
C GLY A 162 -14.53 36.41 -7.24
N CYS A 163 -15.39 35.41 -7.37
CA CYS A 163 -15.38 34.23 -6.50
C CYS A 163 -14.26 33.23 -6.90
N PHE A 164 -13.76 32.48 -5.94
CA PHE A 164 -12.82 31.40 -6.19
C PHE A 164 -13.17 30.15 -5.38
N GLY A 165 -12.78 28.99 -5.91
CA GLY A 165 -12.99 27.71 -5.27
C GLY A 165 -11.70 26.90 -5.23
N ILE A 166 -11.74 25.73 -4.61
CA ILE A 166 -10.60 24.82 -4.54
C ILE A 166 -10.75 23.75 -5.62
N MET A 167 -9.72 23.60 -6.46
CA MET A 167 -9.58 22.52 -7.41
C MET A 167 -8.52 21.54 -6.93
N ASN A 168 -8.83 20.25 -6.93
CA ASN A 168 -7.89 19.21 -6.57
C ASN A 168 -7.25 18.62 -7.83
N LYS A 169 -5.91 18.62 -7.93
CA LYS A 169 -5.18 17.76 -8.86
C LYS A 169 -5.01 16.40 -8.19
N VAL A 170 -5.82 15.46 -8.62
CA VAL A 170 -5.91 14.13 -8.02
C VAL A 170 -4.75 13.23 -8.44
N LYS A 171 -4.25 12.44 -7.50
CA LYS A 171 -3.34 11.33 -7.73
C LYS A 171 -3.90 10.10 -7.05
N CYS A 172 -3.62 8.92 -7.59
CA CYS A 172 -4.04 7.65 -7.00
C CYS A 172 -2.83 6.71 -6.86
N HIS A 173 -3.03 5.69 -6.05
CA HIS A 173 -2.15 4.55 -5.92
C HIS A 173 -2.86 3.34 -6.48
N TYR A 174 -2.11 2.43 -7.07
CA TYR A 174 -2.64 1.17 -7.57
C TYR A 174 -1.88 0.01 -6.94
N PHE A 175 -2.62 -1.02 -6.53
CA PHE A 175 -2.11 -2.19 -5.84
C PHE A 175 -2.62 -3.44 -6.54
N VAL A 176 -1.73 -4.42 -6.70
CA VAL A 176 -2.04 -5.70 -7.33
C VAL A 176 -1.37 -6.83 -6.55
N ARG A 177 -2.09 -7.96 -6.45
CA ARG A 177 -1.55 -9.23 -5.98
C ARG A 177 -1.76 -10.26 -7.10
N LEU A 178 -0.65 -10.81 -7.58
CA LEU A 178 -0.64 -11.94 -8.48
C LEU A 178 -0.39 -13.21 -7.70
N VAL A 179 -1.04 -14.30 -8.07
CA VAL A 179 -0.87 -15.62 -7.48
C VAL A 179 -0.66 -16.63 -8.60
N GLU A 180 0.23 -17.58 -8.37
CA GLU A 180 0.51 -18.67 -9.30
C GLU A 180 -0.65 -19.71 -9.27
N GLY A 181 -1.08 -20.13 -10.45
CA GLY A 181 -2.12 -21.14 -10.62
C GLY A 181 -3.36 -20.65 -11.38
N PRO A 182 -4.35 -21.52 -11.56
CA PRO A 182 -5.59 -21.17 -12.21
C PRO A 182 -6.46 -20.23 -11.33
N PRO A 183 -7.23 -19.32 -11.92
CA PRO A 183 -8.12 -18.45 -11.16
C PRO A 183 -9.19 -19.27 -10.44
N PRO A 184 -9.55 -18.90 -9.21
CA PRO A 184 -10.61 -19.59 -8.47
C PRO A 184 -11.94 -19.43 -9.21
N PRO A 185 -12.82 -20.45 -9.19
CA PRO A 185 -14.12 -20.37 -9.81
C PRO A 185 -14.92 -19.20 -9.22
N PRO A 186 -15.71 -18.47 -10.03
CA PRO A 186 -16.50 -17.36 -9.54
C PRO A 186 -17.46 -17.86 -8.44
N ALA A 187 -17.46 -17.17 -7.30
CA ALA A 187 -18.39 -17.50 -6.22
C ALA A 187 -19.83 -17.40 -6.74
N PRO A 188 -20.71 -18.39 -6.43
CA PRO A 188 -22.09 -18.33 -6.84
C PRO A 188 -22.75 -17.05 -6.31
N ALA A 189 -23.53 -16.40 -7.14
CA ALA A 189 -24.25 -15.20 -6.75
C ALA A 189 -25.21 -15.56 -5.61
N LYS A 190 -25.04 -14.92 -4.43
CA LYS A 190 -25.95 -15.12 -3.31
C LYS A 190 -27.32 -14.62 -3.67
N THR A 191 -28.33 -15.44 -3.44
CA THR A 191 -29.73 -15.02 -3.61
C THR A 191 -30.13 -14.00 -2.55
N GLY A 192 -31.17 -13.21 -2.81
CA GLY A 192 -31.72 -12.28 -1.79
C GLY A 192 -32.12 -12.98 -0.49
N PHE A 193 -32.59 -14.23 -0.60
CA PHE A 193 -32.92 -15.07 0.55
C PHE A 193 -31.67 -15.41 1.39
N ASP A 194 -30.57 -15.80 0.75
CA ASP A 194 -29.31 -16.13 1.45
C ASP A 194 -28.73 -14.89 2.15
N GLN A 195 -28.81 -13.72 1.49
CA GLN A 195 -28.36 -12.47 2.09
C GLN A 195 -29.21 -12.09 3.32
N ALA A 196 -30.54 -12.27 3.24
CA ALA A 196 -31.44 -12.04 4.37
C ALA A 196 -31.16 -12.99 5.53
N LYS A 197 -30.91 -14.27 5.24
CA LYS A 197 -30.55 -15.27 6.23
C LYS A 197 -29.22 -14.92 6.94
N GLU A 198 -28.18 -14.59 6.18
CA GLU A 198 -26.91 -14.15 6.76
C GLU A 198 -27.09 -12.90 7.64
N TYR A 199 -27.88 -11.94 7.20
CA TYR A 199 -28.17 -10.73 7.97
C TYR A 199 -28.84 -11.05 9.31
N VAL A 200 -29.84 -11.92 9.31
CA VAL A 200 -30.52 -12.36 10.54
C VAL A 200 -29.53 -13.10 11.47
N GLU A 201 -28.67 -13.94 10.92
CA GLU A 201 -27.63 -14.62 11.70
C GLU A 201 -26.62 -13.63 12.32
N GLN A 202 -26.21 -12.61 11.57
CA GLN A 202 -25.35 -11.54 12.08
C GLN A 202 -26.01 -10.78 13.23
N LEU A 203 -27.30 -10.45 13.10
CA LEU A 203 -28.05 -9.80 14.16
C LEU A 203 -28.15 -10.68 15.42
N ARG A 204 -28.36 -11.99 15.26
CA ARG A 204 -28.42 -12.95 16.39
C ARG A 204 -27.07 -13.13 17.09
N LYS A 205 -25.97 -13.04 16.36
CA LYS A 205 -24.61 -13.12 16.93
C LYS A 205 -24.15 -11.81 17.59
N ARG A 206 -24.87 -10.73 17.35
CA ARG A 206 -24.52 -9.41 17.87
C ARG A 206 -24.68 -9.39 19.39
N THR A 207 -23.61 -9.07 20.11
CA THR A 207 -23.67 -8.83 21.56
C THR A 207 -24.13 -7.41 21.82
N ILE A 208 -25.21 -7.27 22.56
CA ILE A 208 -25.72 -5.95 23.01
C ILE A 208 -25.08 -5.68 24.37
N ILE A 209 -24.18 -4.70 24.44
CA ILE A 209 -23.42 -4.36 25.65
C ILE A 209 -24.22 -3.38 26.52
N ASN A 210 -25.00 -2.49 25.90
CA ASN A 210 -25.82 -1.52 26.60
C ASN A 210 -27.30 -1.88 26.39
N THR A 211 -27.91 -2.47 27.41
CA THR A 211 -29.37 -2.59 27.53
C THR A 211 -29.84 -1.53 28.49
N LEU A 212 -30.83 -0.73 28.09
CA LEU A 212 -31.56 0.15 28.98
C LEU A 212 -32.46 -0.68 29.91
#